data_6707f73ba55aa8a8f67bf7f02e5e94a1
#
_entry.id   6707f73ba55aa8a8f67bf7f02e5e94a1
#
_cell.length_a   1.000
_cell.length_b   1.000
_cell.length_c   1.000
_cell.angle_alpha   90.00
_cell.angle_beta   90.00
_cell.angle_gamma   90.00
#
_symmetry.space_group_name_H-M   'P 1'
#
loop_
_entity.id
_entity.type
_entity.pdbx_description
1 polymer ?
#
loop_
_entity_poly.entity_id
_entity_poly.type
_entity_poly.pdbx_seq_one_letter_code
_entity_poly.pdbx_strand_id
1 'polypeptide(L)'
;MSTNTETPVAPSVTINDQKYLISELDEKSKNLLNDLTRTVMEYKELLRSYNQSLTLTNTYASGLKTEVEKNGLPESSNEDSPSITIADKKYDGSDLPDTVKAYVSELLRANQNKTNIEYRLRQLDAARITFINTLKESIEASSVSPTVDEG
;
A
#
# COMPACT_ATOMS: atom_id res chain seq x y z
N MET A 1 37.20 28.78 -15.87
CA MET A 1 35.89 28.17 -15.67
C MET A 1 35.99 26.69 -16.01
N SER A 2 36.11 25.86 -14.98
CA SER A 2 36.15 24.41 -15.17
C SER A 2 34.73 23.93 -15.35
N THR A 3 34.35 23.57 -16.56
CA THR A 3 33.11 22.83 -16.82
C THR A 3 33.32 21.42 -16.30
N ASN A 4 32.78 21.17 -15.11
CA ASN A 4 32.70 19.82 -14.55
C ASN A 4 31.67 19.05 -15.40
N THR A 5 32.12 18.43 -16.46
CA THR A 5 31.31 17.48 -17.24
C THR A 5 31.24 16.19 -16.41
N GLU A 6 30.26 16.13 -15.49
CA GLU A 6 29.93 14.86 -14.89
C GLU A 6 29.52 13.91 -16.00
N THR A 7 30.30 12.88 -16.22
CA THR A 7 29.96 11.80 -17.15
C THR A 7 28.70 11.12 -16.60
N PRO A 8 27.59 11.05 -17.38
CA PRO A 8 26.37 10.40 -16.87
C PRO A 8 26.67 8.95 -16.52
N VAL A 9 26.36 8.59 -15.28
CA VAL A 9 26.50 7.20 -14.81
C VAL A 9 25.53 6.32 -15.59
N ALA A 10 26.03 5.25 -16.21
CA ALA A 10 25.19 4.31 -16.95
C ALA A 10 24.10 3.70 -16.04
N PRO A 11 22.83 3.59 -16.51
CA PRO A 11 21.77 2.98 -15.72
C PRO A 11 22.10 1.55 -15.30
N SER A 12 21.92 1.26 -14.02
CA SER A 12 22.19 -0.05 -13.43
C SER A 12 21.07 -0.48 -12.49
N VAL A 13 21.00 -1.78 -12.21
CA VAL A 13 20.11 -2.37 -11.24
C VAL A 13 20.92 -3.23 -10.26
N THR A 14 20.56 -3.19 -8.99
CA THR A 14 21.16 -4.04 -7.95
C THR A 14 20.21 -5.19 -7.61
N ILE A 15 20.68 -6.42 -7.75
CA ILE A 15 19.92 -7.64 -7.46
C ILE A 15 20.80 -8.52 -6.59
N ASN A 16 20.33 -8.88 -5.38
CA ASN A 16 21.10 -9.65 -4.40
C ASN A 16 22.51 -9.07 -4.15
N ASP A 17 22.56 -7.78 -3.88
CA ASP A 17 23.81 -7.04 -3.61
C ASP A 17 24.82 -7.01 -4.78
N GLN A 18 24.41 -7.49 -5.95
CA GLN A 18 25.20 -7.43 -7.18
C GLN A 18 24.59 -6.41 -8.15
N LYS A 19 25.45 -5.57 -8.72
CA LYS A 19 25.07 -4.49 -9.62
C LYS A 19 25.28 -4.93 -11.08
N TYR A 20 24.25 -4.74 -11.88
CA TYR A 20 24.25 -5.05 -13.30
C TYR A 20 23.93 -3.83 -14.13
N LEU A 21 24.64 -3.64 -15.25
CA LEU A 21 24.27 -2.60 -16.23
C LEU A 21 23.00 -3.04 -16.98
N ILE A 22 22.01 -2.19 -17.04
CA ILE A 22 20.74 -2.49 -17.75
C ILE A 22 20.98 -2.74 -19.21
N SER A 23 21.93 -2.02 -19.84
CA SER A 23 22.28 -2.20 -21.26
C SER A 23 22.84 -3.60 -21.59
N GLU A 24 23.40 -4.30 -20.61
CA GLU A 24 23.98 -5.63 -20.78
C GLU A 24 22.98 -6.77 -20.56
N LEU A 25 21.79 -6.45 -20.02
CA LEU A 25 20.75 -7.45 -19.82
C LEU A 25 20.15 -7.88 -21.16
N ASP A 26 19.78 -9.15 -21.27
CA ASP A 26 19.02 -9.65 -22.40
C ASP A 26 17.59 -9.08 -22.42
N GLU A 27 16.87 -9.25 -23.52
CA GLU A 27 15.55 -8.67 -23.74
C GLU A 27 14.53 -9.19 -22.71
N LYS A 28 14.61 -10.48 -22.37
CA LYS A 28 13.76 -11.11 -21.35
C LYS A 28 13.98 -10.46 -19.99
N SER A 29 15.23 -10.27 -19.57
CA SER A 29 15.59 -9.65 -18.31
C SER A 29 15.19 -8.19 -18.25
N LYS A 30 15.32 -7.44 -19.34
CA LYS A 30 14.84 -6.05 -19.44
C LYS A 30 13.32 -5.94 -19.29
N ASN A 31 12.57 -6.85 -19.90
CA ASN A 31 11.10 -6.88 -19.77
C ASN A 31 10.68 -7.21 -18.32
N LEU A 32 11.31 -8.18 -17.68
CA LEU A 32 11.08 -8.52 -16.28
C LEU A 32 11.42 -7.36 -15.35
N LEU A 33 12.50 -6.64 -15.62
CA LEU A 33 12.87 -5.44 -14.87
C LEU A 33 11.83 -4.33 -15.00
N ASN A 34 11.30 -4.11 -16.21
CA ASN A 34 10.23 -3.15 -16.44
C ASN A 34 8.96 -3.52 -15.68
N ASP A 35 8.57 -4.79 -15.69
CA ASP A 35 7.41 -5.28 -14.95
C ASP A 35 7.60 -5.15 -13.44
N LEU A 36 8.80 -5.45 -12.94
CA LEU A 36 9.15 -5.24 -11.53
C LEU A 36 9.07 -3.76 -11.15
N THR A 37 9.66 -2.88 -11.95
CA THR A 37 9.64 -1.43 -11.72
C THR A 37 8.20 -0.90 -11.65
N ARG A 38 7.35 -1.31 -12.57
CA ARG A 38 5.93 -0.94 -12.60
C ARG A 38 5.21 -1.43 -11.35
N THR A 39 5.43 -2.67 -10.95
CA THR A 39 4.86 -3.27 -9.73
C THR A 39 5.28 -2.51 -8.48
N VAL A 40 6.54 -2.15 -8.35
CA VAL A 40 7.06 -1.35 -7.21
C VAL A 40 6.44 0.05 -7.19
N MET A 41 6.29 0.70 -8.32
CA MET A 41 5.66 2.03 -8.41
C MET A 41 4.19 1.97 -8.01
N GLU A 42 3.44 0.99 -8.50
CA GLU A 42 2.03 0.77 -8.12
C GLU A 42 1.90 0.50 -6.61
N TYR A 43 2.79 -0.31 -6.06
CA TYR A 43 2.83 -0.58 -4.61
C TYR A 43 3.02 0.70 -3.79
N LYS A 44 3.96 1.56 -4.18
CA LYS A 44 4.22 2.84 -3.49
C LYS A 44 3.02 3.79 -3.55
N GLU A 45 2.34 3.87 -4.68
CA GLU A 45 1.12 4.68 -4.83
C GLU A 45 -0.02 4.15 -3.96
N LEU A 46 -0.23 2.83 -3.96
CA LEU A 46 -1.24 2.20 -3.12
C LEU A 46 -0.92 2.33 -1.63
N LEU A 47 0.35 2.26 -1.24
CA LEU A 47 0.75 2.49 0.16
C LEU A 47 0.42 3.91 0.61
N ARG A 48 0.59 4.91 -0.26
CA ARG A 48 0.15 6.29 0.00
C ARG A 48 -1.36 6.35 0.18
N SER A 49 -2.13 5.72 -0.71
CA SER A 49 -3.59 5.64 -0.63
C SER A 49 -4.05 4.91 0.64
N TYR A 50 -3.35 3.87 1.06
CA TYR A 50 -3.60 3.17 2.33
C TYR A 50 -3.45 4.10 3.53
N ASN A 51 -2.36 4.86 3.59
CA ASN A 51 -2.11 5.81 4.66
C ASN A 51 -3.16 6.92 4.72
N GLN A 52 -3.63 7.39 3.55
CA GLN A 52 -4.74 8.35 3.47
C GLN A 52 -6.04 7.73 3.99
N SER A 53 -6.36 6.50 3.60
CA SER A 53 -7.54 5.77 4.09
C SER A 53 -7.48 5.52 5.59
N LEU A 54 -6.31 5.21 6.13
CA LEU A 54 -6.09 5.05 7.56
C LEU A 54 -6.37 6.36 8.32
N THR A 55 -5.88 7.49 7.81
CA THR A 55 -6.14 8.82 8.37
C THR A 55 -7.64 9.15 8.34
N LEU A 56 -8.32 8.91 7.22
CA LEU A 56 -9.76 9.10 7.10
C LEU A 56 -10.55 8.24 8.08
N THR A 57 -10.21 6.97 8.19
CA THR A 57 -10.83 6.03 9.14
C THR A 57 -10.71 6.54 10.57
N ASN A 58 -9.52 6.98 10.97
CA ASN A 58 -9.28 7.53 12.30
C ASN A 58 -10.06 8.83 12.53
N THR A 59 -10.12 9.70 11.53
CA THR A 59 -10.89 10.97 11.59
C THR A 59 -12.38 10.70 11.75
N TYR A 60 -12.95 9.80 10.95
CA TYR A 60 -14.36 9.45 11.05
C TYR A 60 -14.69 8.72 12.35
N ALA A 61 -13.83 7.83 12.83
CA ALA A 61 -14.01 7.16 14.12
C ALA A 61 -14.01 8.16 15.29
N SER A 62 -13.11 9.13 15.26
CA SER A 62 -13.06 10.22 16.25
C SER A 62 -14.31 11.12 16.20
N GLY A 63 -14.73 11.50 14.99
CA GLY A 63 -15.95 12.27 14.76
C GLY A 63 -17.19 11.53 15.23
N LEU A 64 -17.28 10.25 14.94
CA LEU A 64 -18.38 9.39 15.39
C LEU A 64 -18.45 9.30 16.91
N LYS A 65 -17.32 9.11 17.60
CA LYS A 65 -17.25 9.10 19.06
C LYS A 65 -17.77 10.42 19.65
N THR A 66 -17.33 11.54 19.09
CA THR A 66 -17.77 12.89 19.52
C THR A 66 -19.29 13.05 19.34
N GLU A 67 -19.84 12.66 18.21
CA GLU A 67 -21.28 12.76 17.94
C GLU A 67 -22.12 11.86 18.87
N VAL A 68 -21.65 10.67 19.17
CA VAL A 68 -22.29 9.74 20.11
C VAL A 68 -22.31 10.35 21.52
N GLU A 69 -21.21 10.88 21.99
CA GLU A 69 -21.11 11.55 23.31
C GLU A 69 -22.01 12.77 23.38
N LYS A 70 -22.03 13.61 22.33
CA LYS A 70 -22.86 14.81 22.24
C LYS A 70 -24.36 14.50 22.27
N ASN A 71 -24.81 13.44 21.61
CA ASN A 71 -26.21 13.03 21.54
C ASN A 71 -26.66 12.21 22.74
N GLY A 72 -25.74 11.79 23.61
CA GLY A 72 -26.05 11.03 24.82
C GLY A 72 -26.75 9.71 24.54
N LEU A 73 -26.33 8.99 23.49
CA LEU A 73 -26.93 7.71 23.09
C LEU A 73 -26.76 6.67 24.22
N PRO A 74 -27.83 5.96 24.61
CA PRO A 74 -27.74 4.91 25.58
C PRO A 74 -27.00 3.70 25.02
N GLU A 75 -26.18 3.05 25.86
CA GLU A 75 -25.58 1.77 25.53
C GLU A 75 -26.67 0.71 25.36
N SER A 76 -26.52 -0.16 24.33
CA SER A 76 -27.45 -1.25 24.09
C SER A 76 -27.30 -2.34 25.15
N SER A 77 -28.38 -2.68 25.81
CA SER A 77 -28.47 -3.79 26.76
C SER A 77 -29.18 -5.03 26.18
N ASN A 78 -29.67 -4.95 24.95
CA ASN A 78 -30.46 -6.00 24.30
C ASN A 78 -29.61 -6.73 23.24
N GLU A 79 -29.36 -8.02 23.45
CA GLU A 79 -28.58 -8.87 22.54
C GLU A 79 -29.29 -9.14 21.21
N ASP A 80 -30.60 -8.99 21.14
CA ASP A 80 -31.43 -9.29 19.96
C ASP A 80 -31.66 -8.07 19.03
N SER A 81 -31.23 -6.88 19.41
CA SER A 81 -31.39 -5.66 18.61
C SER A 81 -30.17 -5.40 17.72
N PRO A 82 -30.36 -4.81 16.51
CA PRO A 82 -29.24 -4.33 15.72
C PRO A 82 -28.40 -3.37 16.55
N SER A 83 -27.13 -3.69 16.73
CA SER A 83 -26.20 -2.87 17.53
C SER A 83 -24.97 -2.48 16.70
N ILE A 84 -24.40 -1.32 17.02
CA ILE A 84 -23.11 -0.90 16.53
C ILE A 84 -22.13 -0.78 17.69
N THR A 85 -20.88 -1.13 17.45
CA THR A 85 -19.80 -0.98 18.45
C THR A 85 -18.94 0.22 18.08
N ILE A 86 -18.85 1.18 18.99
CA ILE A 86 -18.07 2.40 18.84
C ILE A 86 -17.20 2.55 20.08
N ALA A 87 -15.86 2.62 19.91
CA ALA A 87 -14.92 2.71 21.02
C ALA A 87 -15.19 1.67 22.15
N ASP A 88 -15.34 0.40 21.74
CA ASP A 88 -15.62 -0.76 22.61
C ASP A 88 -16.97 -0.75 23.36
N LYS A 89 -17.86 0.18 23.02
CA LYS A 89 -19.22 0.26 23.57
C LYS A 89 -20.25 -0.08 22.49
N LYS A 90 -21.26 -0.85 22.88
CA LYS A 90 -22.39 -1.19 22.00
C LYS A 90 -23.52 -0.17 22.16
N TYR A 91 -24.02 0.30 21.03
CA TYR A 91 -25.17 1.21 20.95
C TYR A 91 -26.29 0.59 20.13
N ASP A 92 -27.55 0.97 20.42
CA ASP A 92 -28.70 0.53 19.63
C ASP A 92 -28.65 1.18 18.24
N GLY A 93 -28.61 0.33 17.21
CA GLY A 93 -28.55 0.75 15.79
C GLY A 93 -29.89 1.15 15.19
N SER A 94 -31.01 0.87 15.86
CA SER A 94 -32.36 1.05 15.30
C SER A 94 -32.83 2.50 15.26
N ASP A 95 -32.31 3.38 16.12
CA ASP A 95 -32.77 4.77 16.28
C ASP A 95 -31.61 5.76 16.44
N LEU A 96 -30.67 5.68 15.49
CA LEU A 96 -29.51 6.58 15.48
C LEU A 96 -29.89 7.96 14.89
N PRO A 97 -29.36 9.06 15.45
CA PRO A 97 -29.44 10.38 14.82
C PRO A 97 -28.82 10.36 13.40
N ASP A 98 -29.32 11.22 12.51
CA ASP A 98 -28.86 11.28 11.12
C ASP A 98 -27.36 11.61 11.01
N THR A 99 -26.83 12.45 11.90
CA THR A 99 -25.39 12.79 11.98
C THR A 99 -24.56 11.56 12.31
N VAL A 100 -25.00 10.73 13.26
CA VAL A 100 -24.35 9.47 13.63
C VAL A 100 -24.40 8.47 12.47
N LYS A 101 -25.55 8.32 11.80
CA LYS A 101 -25.71 7.47 10.62
C LYS A 101 -24.75 7.87 9.50
N ALA A 102 -24.57 9.17 9.26
CA ALA A 102 -23.65 9.69 8.25
C ALA A 102 -22.20 9.28 8.55
N TYR A 103 -21.76 9.45 9.79
CA TYR A 103 -20.42 9.01 10.21
C TYR A 103 -20.23 7.51 10.12
N VAL A 104 -21.22 6.71 10.51
CA VAL A 104 -21.17 5.24 10.38
C VAL A 104 -21.03 4.84 8.91
N SER A 105 -21.81 5.43 8.01
CA SER A 105 -21.73 5.15 6.58
C SER A 105 -20.37 5.49 5.98
N GLU A 106 -19.82 6.64 6.32
CA GLU A 106 -18.51 7.07 5.83
C GLU A 106 -17.37 6.20 6.42
N LEU A 107 -17.48 5.82 7.69
CA LEU A 107 -16.52 4.93 8.33
C LEU A 107 -16.52 3.53 7.70
N LEU A 108 -17.70 2.97 7.43
CA LEU A 108 -17.83 1.68 6.74
C LEU A 108 -17.24 1.73 5.34
N ARG A 109 -17.49 2.81 4.60
CA ARG A 109 -16.91 3.03 3.27
C ARG A 109 -15.39 3.13 3.32
N ALA A 110 -14.85 3.91 4.26
CA ALA A 110 -13.40 4.08 4.45
C ALA A 110 -12.73 2.75 4.84
N ASN A 111 -13.33 1.97 5.73
CA ASN A 111 -12.85 0.65 6.11
C ASN A 111 -12.86 -0.34 4.93
N GLN A 112 -13.92 -0.35 4.14
CA GLN A 112 -14.02 -1.19 2.95
C GLN A 112 -12.93 -0.84 1.93
N ASN A 113 -12.71 0.44 1.68
CA ASN A 113 -11.65 0.92 0.80
C ASN A 113 -10.27 0.52 1.32
N LYS A 114 -10.02 0.70 2.61
CA LYS A 114 -8.77 0.28 3.26
C LYS A 114 -8.51 -1.22 3.07
N THR A 115 -9.52 -2.06 3.30
CA THR A 115 -9.42 -3.51 3.13
C THR A 115 -9.11 -3.91 1.68
N ASN A 116 -9.73 -3.25 0.71
CA ASN A 116 -9.46 -3.47 -0.71
C ASN A 116 -8.01 -3.11 -1.09
N ILE A 117 -7.51 -2.01 -0.55
CA ILE A 117 -6.12 -1.60 -0.76
C ILE A 117 -5.15 -2.60 -0.12
N GLU A 118 -5.41 -3.06 1.10
CA GLU A 118 -4.60 -4.08 1.79
C GLU A 118 -4.49 -5.37 0.96
N TYR A 119 -5.62 -5.82 0.40
CA TYR A 119 -5.63 -6.99 -0.47
C TYR A 119 -4.76 -6.79 -1.71
N ARG A 120 -4.89 -5.64 -2.38
CA ARG A 120 -4.08 -5.30 -3.55
C ARG A 120 -2.58 -5.18 -3.21
N LEU A 121 -2.24 -4.59 -2.08
CA LEU A 121 -0.85 -4.49 -1.60
C LEU A 121 -0.22 -5.88 -1.42
N ARG A 122 -0.95 -6.84 -0.85
CA ARG A 122 -0.47 -8.23 -0.73
C ARG A 122 -0.25 -8.89 -2.09
N GLN A 123 -1.15 -8.66 -3.05
CA GLN A 123 -0.97 -9.17 -4.42
C GLN A 123 0.27 -8.59 -5.10
N LEU A 124 0.48 -7.28 -4.97
CA LEU A 124 1.65 -6.60 -5.55
C LEU A 124 2.96 -7.04 -4.88
N ASP A 125 2.96 -7.28 -3.58
CA ASP A 125 4.13 -7.77 -2.88
C ASP A 125 4.50 -9.20 -3.33
N ALA A 126 3.52 -10.08 -3.51
CA ALA A 126 3.73 -11.41 -4.07
C ALA A 126 4.26 -11.34 -5.52
N ALA A 127 3.70 -10.47 -6.36
CA ALA A 127 4.18 -10.26 -7.72
C ALA A 127 5.61 -9.72 -7.75
N ARG A 128 5.95 -8.78 -6.88
CA ARG A 128 7.30 -8.24 -6.72
C ARG A 128 8.32 -9.34 -6.42
N ILE A 129 8.02 -10.21 -5.46
CA ILE A 129 8.89 -11.34 -5.10
C ILE A 129 9.07 -12.29 -6.28
N THR A 130 7.99 -12.61 -6.98
CA THR A 130 8.04 -13.46 -8.17
C THR A 130 8.90 -12.85 -9.27
N PHE A 131 8.73 -11.58 -9.58
CA PHE A 131 9.53 -10.89 -10.59
C PHE A 131 11.02 -10.83 -10.23
N ILE A 132 11.34 -10.57 -8.96
CA ILE A 132 12.73 -10.56 -8.48
C ILE A 132 13.38 -11.95 -8.71
N ASN A 133 12.70 -13.02 -8.30
CA ASN A 133 13.23 -14.38 -8.45
C ASN A 133 13.38 -14.77 -9.93
N THR A 134 12.38 -14.49 -10.75
CA THR A 134 12.43 -14.79 -12.19
C THR A 134 13.50 -13.96 -12.90
N LEU A 135 13.67 -12.69 -12.52
CA LEU A 135 14.72 -11.83 -13.06
C LEU A 135 16.11 -12.34 -12.68
N LYS A 136 16.30 -12.77 -11.44
CA LYS A 136 17.55 -13.38 -10.97
C LYS A 136 17.88 -14.62 -11.80
N GLU A 137 16.93 -15.53 -11.96
CA GLU A 137 17.11 -16.75 -12.78
C GLU A 137 17.44 -16.41 -14.25
N SER A 138 16.78 -15.39 -14.80
CA SER A 138 17.02 -14.94 -16.18
C SER A 138 18.43 -14.37 -16.36
N ILE A 139 18.92 -13.59 -15.41
CA ILE A 139 20.28 -13.03 -15.43
C ILE A 139 21.33 -14.14 -15.29
N GLU A 140 21.13 -15.09 -14.37
CA GLU A 140 22.02 -16.24 -14.18
C GLU A 140 22.11 -17.10 -15.45
N ALA A 141 20.97 -17.32 -16.13
CA ALA A 141 20.92 -18.08 -17.39
C ALA A 141 21.56 -17.35 -18.57
N SER A 142 21.58 -16.02 -18.57
CA SER A 142 22.15 -15.21 -19.67
C SER A 142 23.66 -15.01 -19.59
N SER A 143 24.31 -15.49 -18.53
CA SER A 143 25.76 -15.35 -18.28
C SER A 143 26.27 -13.89 -18.21
N VAL A 144 25.39 -12.94 -17.87
CA VAL A 144 25.78 -11.54 -17.63
C VAL A 144 26.56 -11.45 -16.33
N SER A 145 27.72 -10.83 -16.37
CA SER A 145 28.56 -10.61 -15.18
C SER A 145 28.14 -9.34 -14.45
N PRO A 146 28.16 -9.34 -13.09
CA PRO A 146 27.96 -8.10 -12.34
C PRO A 146 29.10 -7.13 -12.61
N THR A 147 28.79 -5.83 -12.58
CA THR A 147 29.81 -4.78 -12.65
C THR A 147 30.66 -4.79 -11.39
N VAL A 148 31.97 -4.76 -11.56
CA VAL A 148 32.89 -4.54 -10.43
C VAL A 148 32.94 -3.04 -10.18
N ASP A 149 32.52 -2.56 -9.00
CA ASP A 149 32.84 -1.21 -8.58
C ASP A 149 34.36 -1.13 -8.42
N GLU A 150 35.03 -0.51 -9.39
CA GLU A 150 36.41 -0.08 -9.19
C GLU A 150 36.35 1.08 -8.19
N GLY A 151 36.56 0.72 -6.93
CA GLY A 151 36.69 1.67 -5.81
C GLY A 151 37.86 2.58 -5.92
#